data_146a8ebe4b80e4608d6a4ce5d5d1225e
#
_entry.id   146a8ebe4b80e4608d6a4ce5d5d1225e
#
_cell.length_a   1.000
_cell.length_b   1.000
_cell.length_c   1.000
_cell.angle_alpha   90.00
_cell.angle_beta   90.00
_cell.angle_gamma   90.00
#
_symmetry.space_group_name_H-M   'P 1'
#
loop_
_entity.id
_entity.type
_entity.pdbx_description
1 polymer ?
#
loop_
_entity_poly.entity_id
_entity_poly.type
_entity_poly.pdbx_seq_one_letter_code
_entity_poly.pdbx_strand_id
1 'polypeptide(L)'
;ADDAFTNTTSTAKDVVYTVVPVGINGCLGNPFTVTATIKPEPVVANQLKSICSDAPLGISFNPSTSIAAATYNITAINQNGLLASAGNPTTGNGLAANVIADDAFTNNTSAALNVVYTVVPVSAAGCLGNPFTVTVTVNPEPLGVPSTPSVCSDQAFSLNPQDNINATGGNSITSTFAWVVSSVQGTVTGVTSGQTGTGNVTGNINNVSNTVATIVYTVSPTSAAPNSCQGNPFTITVTVSPEPVVADQTRTICSDAPLG
;
A
#
# COMPACT_ATOMS: atom_id res chain seq x y z
N ALA A 1 35.11 27.65 25.66
CA ALA A 1 33.84 28.37 25.48
C ALA A 1 32.82 27.35 24.95
N ASP A 2 31.83 27.02 25.76
CA ASP A 2 30.84 25.96 25.49
C ASP A 2 29.46 26.58 25.14
N ASP A 3 29.45 27.91 24.84
CA ASP A 3 28.23 28.60 24.46
C ASP A 3 27.80 28.15 23.06
N ALA A 4 26.58 27.65 22.92
CA ALA A 4 25.92 27.32 21.67
C ALA A 4 24.61 28.11 21.52
N PHE A 5 24.32 28.55 20.32
CA PHE A 5 23.14 29.36 20.02
C PHE A 5 22.38 28.80 18.87
N THR A 6 21.06 28.70 19.01
CA THR A 6 20.13 28.27 17.94
C THR A 6 19.53 29.50 17.27
N ASN A 7 19.59 29.57 15.95
CA ASN A 7 18.96 30.60 15.15
C ASN A 7 17.92 30.01 14.16
N THR A 8 16.67 29.99 14.59
CA THR A 8 15.53 29.53 13.79
C THR A 8 14.83 30.65 13.03
N THR A 9 15.42 31.83 12.97
CA THR A 9 14.90 32.97 12.18
C THR A 9 15.33 32.86 10.72
N SER A 10 14.90 33.79 9.88
CA SER A 10 15.28 33.81 8.45
C SER A 10 16.60 34.61 8.18
N THR A 11 17.19 35.23 9.19
CA THR A 11 18.38 36.10 9.05
C THR A 11 19.45 35.76 10.08
N ALA A 12 20.72 36.00 9.73
CA ALA A 12 21.81 35.87 10.68
C ALA A 12 21.63 36.83 11.88
N LYS A 13 22.08 36.38 13.06
CA LYS A 13 22.05 37.15 14.31
C LYS A 13 23.44 37.20 14.93
N ASP A 14 23.80 38.35 15.47
CA ASP A 14 25.08 38.53 16.12
C ASP A 14 24.92 38.41 17.64
N VAL A 15 25.84 37.66 18.25
CA VAL A 15 26.08 37.63 19.68
C VAL A 15 27.41 38.38 19.93
N VAL A 16 27.37 39.44 20.74
CA VAL A 16 28.52 40.30 21.00
C VAL A 16 28.94 40.15 22.45
N TYR A 17 30.17 39.72 22.66
CA TYR A 17 30.81 39.65 23.96
C TYR A 17 31.71 40.86 24.12
N THR A 18 31.60 41.61 25.24
CA THR A 18 32.55 42.60 25.64
C THR A 18 33.50 41.98 26.66
N VAL A 19 34.76 41.95 26.32
CA VAL A 19 35.83 41.32 27.13
C VAL A 19 36.80 42.37 27.64
N VAL A 20 37.07 42.34 28.94
CA VAL A 20 38.10 43.16 29.55
C VAL A 20 39.28 42.26 29.94
N PRO A 21 40.46 42.40 29.31
CA PRO A 21 41.63 41.63 29.70
C PRO A 21 42.14 42.08 31.07
N VAL A 22 42.60 41.16 31.88
CA VAL A 22 43.20 41.41 33.20
C VAL A 22 44.63 40.92 33.18
N GLY A 23 45.59 41.85 33.44
CA GLY A 23 46.98 41.48 33.54
C GLY A 23 47.27 40.70 34.82
N ILE A 24 48.44 40.03 34.88
CA ILE A 24 48.85 39.16 36.00
C ILE A 24 48.85 39.86 37.36
N ASN A 25 49.00 41.18 37.34
CA ASN A 25 49.01 42.01 38.56
C ASN A 25 47.64 42.67 38.87
N GLY A 26 46.53 42.15 38.19
CA GLY A 26 45.19 42.67 38.40
C GLY A 26 44.85 43.98 37.64
N CYS A 27 45.75 44.51 36.82
CA CYS A 27 45.52 45.76 36.05
C CYS A 27 44.54 45.42 34.90
N LEU A 28 43.46 46.23 34.77
CA LEU A 28 42.45 46.05 33.68
C LEU A 28 43.01 46.76 32.42
N GLY A 29 42.89 46.04 31.28
CA GLY A 29 43.13 46.59 29.95
C GLY A 29 41.86 47.23 29.37
N ASN A 30 41.99 47.79 28.16
CA ASN A 30 40.84 48.32 27.46
C ASN A 30 39.88 47.22 27.03
N PRO A 31 38.55 47.47 27.15
CA PRO A 31 37.55 46.52 26.62
C PRO A 31 37.71 46.33 25.10
N PHE A 32 37.51 45.10 24.67
CA PHE A 32 37.36 44.76 23.24
C PHE A 32 36.12 43.86 23.04
N THR A 33 35.62 43.78 21.81
CA THR A 33 34.45 42.97 21.48
C THR A 33 34.82 41.73 20.68
N VAL A 34 34.11 40.62 20.97
CA VAL A 34 34.10 39.43 20.16
C VAL A 34 32.69 39.24 19.64
N THR A 35 32.52 39.29 18.32
CA THR A 35 31.22 39.12 17.67
C THR A 35 31.16 37.75 17.02
N ALA A 36 30.16 36.93 17.41
CA ALA A 36 29.83 35.64 16.76
C ALA A 36 28.55 35.80 15.95
N THR A 37 28.64 35.65 14.64
CA THR A 37 27.47 35.68 13.74
C THR A 37 26.87 34.28 13.64
N ILE A 38 25.65 34.10 14.14
CA ILE A 38 24.90 32.85 14.15
C ILE A 38 24.03 32.81 12.89
N LYS A 39 24.40 31.95 11.93
CA LYS A 39 23.63 31.72 10.71
C LYS A 39 22.34 30.95 11.02
N PRO A 40 21.24 31.24 10.30
CA PRO A 40 19.98 30.50 10.51
C PRO A 40 20.07 29.06 10.05
N GLU A 41 19.29 28.20 10.72
CA GLU A 41 19.08 26.80 10.37
C GLU A 41 17.68 26.60 9.74
N PRO A 42 17.50 25.65 8.81
CA PRO A 42 16.19 25.32 8.27
C PRO A 42 15.32 24.61 9.31
N VAL A 43 14.05 25.01 9.42
CA VAL A 43 13.05 24.37 10.30
C VAL A 43 11.96 23.77 9.42
N VAL A 44 11.85 22.42 9.40
CA VAL A 44 10.86 21.68 8.63
C VAL A 44 9.97 20.89 9.57
N ALA A 45 8.65 20.97 9.34
CA ALA A 45 7.67 20.23 10.15
C ALA A 45 7.60 18.75 9.71
N ASN A 46 7.24 17.88 10.65
CA ASN A 46 6.93 16.48 10.38
C ASN A 46 5.80 16.35 9.33
N GLN A 47 5.87 15.29 8.51
CA GLN A 47 4.89 15.00 7.47
C GLN A 47 4.24 13.63 7.71
N LEU A 48 2.93 13.55 7.41
CA LEU A 48 2.15 12.33 7.48
C LEU A 48 1.49 12.10 6.11
N LYS A 49 1.49 10.85 5.64
CA LYS A 49 0.78 10.44 4.43
C LYS A 49 0.24 9.03 4.59
N SER A 50 -0.88 8.73 3.95
CA SER A 50 -1.44 7.38 3.84
C SER A 50 -1.55 7.03 2.36
N ILE A 51 -1.12 5.82 2.01
CA ILE A 51 -1.13 5.27 0.65
C ILE A 51 -1.59 3.81 0.70
N CYS A 52 -1.96 3.27 -0.45
CA CYS A 52 -2.12 1.83 -0.62
C CYS A 52 -0.77 1.14 -0.84
N SER A 53 -0.69 -0.16 -0.57
CA SER A 53 0.42 -1.02 -0.98
C SER A 53 0.82 -0.74 -2.43
N ASP A 54 2.11 -0.82 -2.73
CA ASP A 54 2.71 -0.65 -4.06
C ASP A 54 2.47 0.71 -4.74
N ALA A 55 1.74 1.63 -4.10
CA ALA A 55 1.59 2.98 -4.62
C ALA A 55 2.84 3.83 -4.31
N PRO A 56 3.31 4.68 -5.26
CA PRO A 56 4.43 5.56 -5.01
C PRO A 56 4.10 6.59 -3.92
N LEU A 57 5.09 6.93 -3.11
CA LEU A 57 4.92 7.90 -2.03
C LEU A 57 4.47 9.28 -2.55
N GLY A 58 4.99 9.73 -3.68
CA GLY A 58 4.65 11.03 -4.26
C GLY A 58 4.86 12.19 -3.28
N ILE A 59 5.89 12.08 -2.41
CA ILE A 59 6.19 13.08 -1.37
C ILE A 59 7.36 13.94 -1.83
N SER A 60 7.20 15.26 -1.68
CA SER A 60 8.28 16.20 -1.60
C SER A 60 8.33 16.77 -0.18
N PHE A 61 9.52 16.93 0.39
CA PHE A 61 9.65 17.48 1.74
C PHE A 61 9.09 18.91 1.80
N ASN A 62 8.41 19.22 2.90
CA ASN A 62 7.79 20.53 3.09
C ASN A 62 8.87 21.64 3.08
N PRO A 63 8.50 22.84 2.62
CA PRO A 63 9.40 23.98 2.72
C PRO A 63 9.69 24.30 4.19
N SER A 64 10.91 24.79 4.45
CA SER A 64 11.29 25.30 5.77
C SER A 64 10.49 26.56 6.12
N THR A 65 10.17 26.72 7.41
CA THR A 65 9.50 27.90 7.97
C THR A 65 10.45 29.01 8.38
N SER A 66 11.78 28.76 8.36
CA SER A 66 12.82 29.72 8.67
C SER A 66 13.59 30.14 7.41
N ILE A 67 14.74 29.53 7.15
CA ILE A 67 15.50 29.67 5.90
C ILE A 67 15.28 28.44 5.01
N ALA A 68 15.31 28.63 3.71
CA ALA A 68 15.15 27.51 2.77
C ALA A 68 16.20 26.42 3.01
N ALA A 69 15.76 25.16 3.04
CA ALA A 69 16.66 24.03 2.90
C ALA A 69 17.13 23.93 1.44
N ALA A 70 18.42 23.79 1.24
CA ALA A 70 19.01 23.56 -0.08
C ALA A 70 19.08 22.07 -0.42
N THR A 71 19.35 21.25 0.59
CA THR A 71 19.42 19.78 0.49
C THR A 71 18.92 19.13 1.78
N TYR A 72 18.81 17.80 1.74
CA TYR A 72 18.32 16.98 2.85
C TYR A 72 19.22 15.77 3.07
N ASN A 73 19.40 15.38 4.33
CA ASN A 73 20.11 14.15 4.69
C ASN A 73 19.09 13.17 5.28
N ILE A 74 18.90 12.02 4.65
CA ILE A 74 18.12 10.92 5.22
C ILE A 74 19.05 10.11 6.13
N THR A 75 18.83 10.19 7.44
CA THR A 75 19.70 9.58 8.45
C THR A 75 19.24 8.19 8.88
N ALA A 76 17.92 7.91 8.77
CA ALA A 76 17.36 6.61 9.08
C ALA A 76 16.07 6.34 8.28
N ILE A 77 15.81 5.07 8.00
CA ILE A 77 14.56 4.57 7.40
C ILE A 77 14.13 3.35 8.20
N ASN A 78 12.96 3.42 8.83
CA ASN A 78 12.33 2.26 9.47
C ASN A 78 11.17 1.78 8.60
N GLN A 79 11.31 0.62 7.98
CA GLN A 79 10.31 0.04 7.09
C GLN A 79 9.30 -0.87 7.81
N ASN A 80 9.48 -1.14 9.12
CA ASN A 80 8.61 -2.00 9.93
C ASN A 80 8.30 -3.38 9.29
N GLY A 81 9.26 -3.95 8.60
CA GLY A 81 9.13 -5.25 7.94
C GLY A 81 8.51 -5.21 6.54
N LEU A 82 8.11 -4.03 6.03
CA LEU A 82 7.69 -3.87 4.66
C LEU A 82 8.88 -3.99 3.70
N LEU A 83 8.63 -4.51 2.50
CA LEU A 83 9.61 -4.58 1.43
C LEU A 83 9.37 -3.44 0.45
N ALA A 84 10.44 -2.80 0.00
CA ALA A 84 10.35 -1.83 -1.08
C ALA A 84 9.96 -2.54 -2.38
N SER A 85 8.95 -2.03 -3.08
CA SER A 85 8.46 -2.54 -4.37
C SER A 85 8.87 -1.65 -5.54
N ALA A 86 9.16 -0.38 -5.28
CA ALA A 86 9.73 0.55 -6.24
C ALA A 86 10.57 1.63 -5.53
N GLY A 87 11.31 2.43 -6.31
CA GLY A 87 12.28 3.38 -5.79
C GLY A 87 13.52 2.69 -5.24
N ASN A 88 14.29 3.41 -4.46
CA ASN A 88 15.47 2.87 -3.77
C ASN A 88 15.61 3.56 -2.41
N PRO A 89 14.78 3.20 -1.41
CA PRO A 89 14.79 3.86 -0.10
C PRO A 89 16.12 3.63 0.61
N THR A 90 17.02 4.59 0.48
CA THR A 90 18.36 4.55 1.08
C THR A 90 18.65 5.80 1.89
N THR A 91 19.48 5.67 2.94
CA THR A 91 20.05 6.80 3.64
C THR A 91 21.07 7.49 2.76
N GLY A 92 21.22 8.82 2.93
CA GLY A 92 22.20 9.58 2.15
C GLY A 92 22.21 11.05 2.53
N ASN A 93 23.20 11.78 2.03
CA ASN A 93 23.39 13.19 2.29
C ASN A 93 23.26 14.01 0.99
N GLY A 94 22.89 15.28 1.13
CA GLY A 94 22.82 16.22 0.01
C GLY A 94 21.71 15.92 -1.00
N LEU A 95 20.63 15.27 -0.56
CA LEU A 95 19.53 14.77 -1.38
C LEU A 95 18.53 15.89 -1.74
N ALA A 96 17.81 15.71 -2.85
CA ALA A 96 16.74 16.62 -3.27
C ALA A 96 15.48 16.43 -2.43
N ALA A 97 14.60 17.44 -2.42
CA ALA A 97 13.35 17.41 -1.65
C ALA A 97 12.38 16.30 -2.05
N ASN A 98 12.46 15.83 -3.30
CA ASN A 98 11.57 14.80 -3.86
C ASN A 98 12.23 13.41 -3.94
N VAL A 99 13.34 13.18 -3.27
CA VAL A 99 14.14 11.95 -3.37
C VAL A 99 13.38 10.67 -3.03
N ILE A 100 12.35 10.76 -2.18
CA ILE A 100 11.51 9.61 -1.78
C ILE A 100 10.19 9.52 -2.57
N ALA A 101 10.01 10.34 -3.61
CA ALA A 101 8.71 10.43 -4.28
C ALA A 101 8.32 9.16 -5.04
N ASP A 102 9.28 8.42 -5.55
CA ASP A 102 9.12 7.17 -6.30
C ASP A 102 9.27 5.90 -5.44
N ASP A 103 9.60 6.05 -4.15
CA ASP A 103 9.60 4.90 -3.24
C ASP A 103 8.17 4.34 -3.12
N ALA A 104 8.06 3.01 -3.12
CA ALA A 104 6.83 2.26 -2.87
C ALA A 104 7.11 1.02 -2.03
N PHE A 105 6.12 0.55 -1.29
CA PHE A 105 6.28 -0.57 -0.37
C PHE A 105 5.11 -1.54 -0.48
N THR A 106 5.42 -2.84 -0.47
CA THR A 106 4.41 -3.91 -0.47
C THR A 106 3.98 -4.24 0.96
N ASN A 107 2.66 -4.20 1.21
CA ASN A 107 2.03 -4.62 2.46
C ASN A 107 1.04 -5.75 2.21
N ASN A 108 1.50 -6.99 2.35
CA ASN A 108 0.69 -8.21 2.24
C ASN A 108 0.07 -8.65 3.59
N THR A 109 0.19 -7.85 4.64
CA THR A 109 -0.37 -8.16 5.96
C THR A 109 -1.85 -7.81 6.04
N SER A 110 -2.49 -8.10 7.17
CA SER A 110 -3.89 -7.72 7.43
C SER A 110 -4.05 -6.34 8.07
N ALA A 111 -2.96 -5.61 8.34
CA ALA A 111 -2.97 -4.32 9.03
C ALA A 111 -2.12 -3.27 8.31
N ALA A 112 -2.49 -2.00 8.46
CA ALA A 112 -1.67 -0.90 8.00
C ALA A 112 -0.35 -0.84 8.78
N LEU A 113 0.77 -0.61 8.09
CA LEU A 113 2.11 -0.49 8.66
C LEU A 113 2.74 0.84 8.25
N ASN A 114 3.61 1.39 9.10
CA ASN A 114 4.24 2.67 8.86
C ASN A 114 5.67 2.51 8.38
N VAL A 115 6.04 3.26 7.34
CA VAL A 115 7.44 3.56 7.00
C VAL A 115 7.77 4.93 7.56
N VAL A 116 8.89 5.06 8.25
CA VAL A 116 9.33 6.32 8.87
C VAL A 116 10.72 6.70 8.37
N TYR A 117 10.81 7.84 7.71
CA TYR A 117 12.06 8.47 7.32
C TYR A 117 12.43 9.52 8.37
N THR A 118 13.68 9.51 8.84
CA THR A 118 14.27 10.60 9.66
C THR A 118 15.18 11.43 8.77
N VAL A 119 14.87 12.72 8.66
CA VAL A 119 15.46 13.62 7.69
C VAL A 119 15.99 14.88 8.38
N VAL A 120 17.21 15.28 8.04
CA VAL A 120 17.85 16.53 8.50
C VAL A 120 17.90 17.51 7.33
N PRO A 121 17.25 18.68 7.41
CA PRO A 121 17.35 19.69 6.37
C PRO A 121 18.66 20.46 6.48
N VAL A 122 19.24 20.86 5.34
CA VAL A 122 20.52 21.57 5.27
C VAL A 122 20.36 22.86 4.47
N SER A 123 20.77 24.01 5.03
CA SER A 123 20.74 25.29 4.33
C SER A 123 21.84 25.39 3.28
N ALA A 124 21.74 26.36 2.35
CA ALA A 124 22.80 26.67 1.39
C ALA A 124 24.14 27.05 2.04
N ALA A 125 24.10 27.55 3.28
CA ALA A 125 25.31 27.89 4.06
C ALA A 125 25.88 26.67 4.83
N GLY A 126 25.29 25.46 4.66
CA GLY A 126 25.71 24.23 5.33
C GLY A 126 25.23 24.08 6.77
N CYS A 127 24.34 24.98 7.26
CA CYS A 127 23.76 24.80 8.60
C CYS A 127 22.74 23.70 8.59
N LEU A 128 22.87 22.76 9.54
CA LEU A 128 21.92 21.66 9.76
C LEU A 128 20.74 22.14 10.58
N GLY A 129 19.53 21.86 10.16
CA GLY A 129 18.34 22.03 10.99
C GLY A 129 18.09 20.82 11.89
N ASN A 130 17.07 20.94 12.75
CA ASN A 130 16.63 19.82 13.56
C ASN A 130 16.05 18.70 12.70
N PRO A 131 16.27 17.42 13.06
CA PRO A 131 15.63 16.31 12.38
C PRO A 131 14.11 16.40 12.42
N PHE A 132 13.45 16.08 11.29
CA PHE A 132 12.02 15.89 11.20
C PHE A 132 11.71 14.48 10.67
N THR A 133 10.47 14.02 10.82
CA THR A 133 10.05 12.73 10.34
C THR A 133 9.03 12.86 9.22
N VAL A 134 9.14 11.93 8.25
CA VAL A 134 8.07 11.64 7.28
C VAL A 134 7.55 10.25 7.61
N THR A 135 6.31 10.17 8.06
CA THR A 135 5.64 8.92 8.39
C THR A 135 4.62 8.59 7.31
N VAL A 136 4.80 7.46 6.64
CA VAL A 136 3.91 6.96 5.61
C VAL A 136 3.18 5.73 6.11
N THR A 137 1.85 5.80 6.22
CA THR A 137 1.01 4.65 6.51
C THR A 137 0.72 3.91 5.21
N VAL A 138 1.22 2.68 5.08
CA VAL A 138 1.00 1.80 3.93
C VAL A 138 -0.15 0.85 4.26
N ASN A 139 -1.31 1.11 3.64
CA ASN A 139 -2.51 0.29 3.81
C ASN A 139 -2.40 -0.98 2.96
N PRO A 140 -2.78 -2.15 3.52
CA PRO A 140 -2.71 -3.39 2.77
C PRO A 140 -3.77 -3.46 1.67
N GLU A 141 -3.44 -4.15 0.59
CA GLU A 141 -4.36 -4.56 -0.46
C GLU A 141 -4.95 -5.94 -0.16
N PRO A 142 -6.21 -6.23 -0.58
CA PRO A 142 -6.74 -7.58 -0.47
C PRO A 142 -5.94 -8.55 -1.34
N LEU A 143 -5.50 -9.65 -0.75
CA LEU A 143 -4.79 -10.72 -1.43
C LEU A 143 -5.69 -11.95 -1.57
N GLY A 144 -6.19 -12.21 -2.78
CA GLY A 144 -7.07 -13.34 -3.08
C GLY A 144 -6.32 -14.55 -3.61
N VAL A 145 -6.71 -15.73 -3.14
CA VAL A 145 -6.18 -17.02 -3.60
C VAL A 145 -7.15 -17.61 -4.62
N PRO A 146 -6.69 -18.04 -5.81
CA PRO A 146 -7.57 -18.71 -6.80
C PRO A 146 -8.24 -19.96 -6.24
N SER A 147 -9.46 -20.24 -6.70
CA SER A 147 -10.22 -21.44 -6.31
C SER A 147 -10.89 -22.12 -7.51
N THR A 148 -11.21 -23.43 -7.33
CA THR A 148 -11.81 -24.26 -8.38
C THR A 148 -13.02 -25.05 -7.86
N PRO A 149 -14.13 -24.36 -7.50
CA PRO A 149 -15.34 -25.03 -7.05
C PRO A 149 -16.02 -25.82 -8.17
N SER A 150 -16.76 -26.89 -7.80
CA SER A 150 -17.56 -27.71 -8.71
C SER A 150 -19.03 -27.54 -8.38
N VAL A 151 -19.85 -27.42 -9.42
CA VAL A 151 -21.32 -27.35 -9.33
C VAL A 151 -21.94 -28.32 -10.31
N CYS A 152 -23.19 -28.77 -10.06
CA CYS A 152 -23.95 -29.54 -11.03
C CYS A 152 -24.67 -28.61 -12.02
N SER A 153 -24.95 -29.13 -13.22
CA SER A 153 -25.80 -28.47 -14.20
C SER A 153 -27.15 -28.10 -13.57
N ASP A 154 -27.74 -26.98 -13.98
CA ASP A 154 -29.04 -26.45 -13.51
C ASP A 154 -29.17 -26.23 -11.99
N GLN A 155 -28.07 -26.28 -11.25
CA GLN A 155 -28.05 -25.92 -9.83
C GLN A 155 -27.63 -24.48 -9.63
N ALA A 156 -28.46 -23.71 -8.91
CA ALA A 156 -28.11 -22.37 -8.49
C ALA A 156 -26.94 -22.42 -7.51
N PHE A 157 -25.95 -21.55 -7.70
CA PHE A 157 -24.81 -21.41 -6.79
C PHE A 157 -24.58 -19.95 -6.39
N SER A 158 -23.94 -19.78 -5.24
CA SER A 158 -23.49 -18.49 -4.74
C SER A 158 -22.13 -18.69 -4.07
N LEU A 159 -21.08 -18.16 -4.67
CA LEU A 159 -19.71 -18.21 -4.17
C LEU A 159 -19.35 -16.83 -3.63
N ASN A 160 -18.88 -16.79 -2.37
CA ASN A 160 -18.45 -15.56 -1.74
C ASN A 160 -16.95 -15.36 -1.98
N PRO A 161 -16.50 -14.35 -2.77
CA PRO A 161 -15.08 -14.14 -3.03
C PRO A 161 -14.27 -13.75 -1.78
N GLN A 162 -14.93 -13.34 -0.69
CA GLN A 162 -14.26 -13.12 0.60
C GLN A 162 -13.61 -14.41 1.14
N ASP A 163 -14.14 -15.59 0.81
CA ASP A 163 -13.55 -16.86 1.21
C ASP A 163 -12.18 -17.08 0.56
N ASN A 164 -11.96 -16.53 -0.64
CA ASN A 164 -10.66 -16.53 -1.31
C ASN A 164 -9.64 -15.60 -0.65
N ILE A 165 -10.09 -14.47 -0.09
CA ILE A 165 -9.23 -13.54 0.68
C ILE A 165 -8.90 -14.12 2.06
N ASN A 166 -9.82 -14.91 2.65
CA ASN A 166 -9.66 -15.55 3.95
C ASN A 166 -8.91 -16.90 3.89
N ALA A 167 -8.67 -17.41 2.68
CA ALA A 167 -7.98 -18.69 2.47
C ALA A 167 -6.50 -18.61 2.90
N THR A 168 -5.90 -19.77 3.14
CA THR A 168 -4.45 -19.86 3.41
C THR A 168 -3.65 -19.30 2.23
N GLY A 169 -2.86 -18.30 2.47
CA GLY A 169 -2.15 -17.53 1.43
C GLY A 169 -2.81 -16.20 1.08
N GLY A 170 -4.05 -15.96 1.53
CA GLY A 170 -4.68 -14.64 1.53
C GLY A 170 -4.35 -13.85 2.79
N ASN A 171 -4.87 -12.63 2.90
CA ASN A 171 -4.56 -11.74 4.03
C ASN A 171 -5.78 -11.31 4.86
N SER A 172 -6.94 -11.90 4.63
CA SER A 172 -8.20 -11.71 5.39
C SER A 172 -8.71 -10.26 5.46
N ILE A 173 -8.35 -9.41 4.52
CA ILE A 173 -8.83 -8.04 4.42
C ILE A 173 -10.31 -8.05 4.00
N THR A 174 -11.18 -7.42 4.81
CA THR A 174 -12.58 -7.21 4.44
C THR A 174 -12.68 -6.40 3.14
N SER A 175 -13.36 -6.96 2.13
CA SER A 175 -13.32 -6.44 0.77
C SER A 175 -14.71 -6.38 0.13
N THR A 176 -14.82 -5.52 -0.86
CA THR A 176 -15.87 -5.54 -1.87
C THR A 176 -15.31 -6.13 -3.18
N PHE A 177 -16.17 -6.64 -4.03
CA PHE A 177 -15.75 -7.38 -5.22
C PHE A 177 -16.50 -6.91 -6.46
N ALA A 178 -15.75 -6.77 -7.56
CA ALA A 178 -16.27 -6.74 -8.91
C ALA A 178 -15.71 -7.96 -9.65
N TRP A 179 -16.50 -8.54 -10.57
CA TRP A 179 -16.05 -9.70 -11.32
C TRP A 179 -16.51 -9.63 -12.78
N VAL A 180 -15.80 -10.35 -13.62
CA VAL A 180 -16.11 -10.56 -15.03
C VAL A 180 -15.91 -12.01 -15.39
N VAL A 181 -16.81 -12.56 -16.22
CA VAL A 181 -16.62 -13.87 -16.85
C VAL A 181 -15.56 -13.73 -17.94
N SER A 182 -14.34 -14.19 -17.67
CA SER A 182 -13.20 -14.05 -18.58
C SER A 182 -13.09 -15.20 -19.58
N SER A 183 -13.65 -16.37 -19.28
CA SER A 183 -13.67 -17.53 -20.20
C SER A 183 -14.88 -18.42 -19.93
N VAL A 184 -15.43 -18.98 -21.02
CA VAL A 184 -16.46 -20.02 -20.99
C VAL A 184 -15.99 -21.15 -21.93
N GLN A 185 -15.77 -22.33 -21.38
CA GLN A 185 -15.37 -23.52 -22.12
C GLN A 185 -16.42 -24.61 -21.93
N GLY A 186 -16.85 -25.24 -23.03
CA GLY A 186 -17.93 -26.21 -23.09
C GLY A 186 -19.23 -25.59 -23.64
N THR A 187 -20.24 -26.43 -23.86
CA THR A 187 -21.55 -25.99 -24.37
C THR A 187 -22.50 -25.75 -23.20
N VAL A 188 -22.63 -24.51 -22.81
CA VAL A 188 -23.43 -24.07 -21.65
C VAL A 188 -24.41 -22.96 -22.01
N THR A 189 -25.49 -22.84 -21.23
CA THR A 189 -26.41 -21.71 -21.23
C THR A 189 -26.49 -21.10 -19.84
N GLY A 190 -27.02 -19.88 -19.72
CA GLY A 190 -27.11 -19.16 -18.44
C GLY A 190 -25.88 -18.32 -18.08
N VAL A 191 -24.79 -18.38 -18.86
CA VAL A 191 -23.58 -17.57 -18.70
C VAL A 191 -22.99 -17.25 -20.05
N THR A 192 -22.39 -16.05 -20.17
CA THR A 192 -21.68 -15.58 -21.37
C THR A 192 -20.36 -14.92 -21.01
N SER A 193 -19.35 -15.07 -21.87
CA SER A 193 -18.08 -14.35 -21.71
C SER A 193 -18.31 -12.82 -21.76
N GLY A 194 -17.63 -12.08 -20.87
CA GLY A 194 -17.79 -10.65 -20.72
C GLY A 194 -18.93 -10.23 -19.77
N GLN A 195 -19.73 -11.16 -19.26
CA GLN A 195 -20.72 -10.87 -18.21
C GLN A 195 -20.01 -10.36 -16.95
N THR A 196 -20.55 -9.31 -16.33
CA THR A 196 -19.99 -8.67 -15.14
C THR A 196 -20.97 -8.70 -13.97
N GLY A 197 -20.45 -8.55 -12.76
CA GLY A 197 -21.24 -8.40 -11.56
C GLY A 197 -20.42 -7.87 -10.37
N THR A 198 -21.08 -7.73 -9.24
CA THR A 198 -20.47 -7.28 -7.98
C THR A 198 -20.90 -8.19 -6.82
N GLY A 199 -20.11 -8.22 -5.75
CA GLY A 199 -20.36 -9.07 -4.59
C GLY A 199 -20.14 -10.56 -4.90
N ASN A 200 -21.09 -11.40 -4.48
CA ASN A 200 -21.00 -12.85 -4.72
C ASN A 200 -21.05 -13.19 -6.21
N VAL A 201 -20.28 -14.20 -6.59
CA VAL A 201 -20.38 -14.83 -7.91
C VAL A 201 -21.56 -15.81 -7.87
N THR A 202 -22.64 -15.46 -8.53
CA THR A 202 -23.88 -16.24 -8.53
C THR A 202 -24.24 -16.70 -9.94
N GLY A 203 -24.88 -17.84 -10.06
CA GLY A 203 -25.37 -18.31 -11.33
C GLY A 203 -26.26 -19.56 -11.22
N ASN A 204 -26.89 -19.85 -12.34
CA ASN A 204 -27.51 -21.13 -12.64
C ASN A 204 -27.10 -21.47 -14.08
N ILE A 205 -26.20 -22.44 -14.23
CA ILE A 205 -25.55 -22.76 -15.50
C ILE A 205 -26.00 -24.13 -15.93
N ASN A 206 -26.59 -24.23 -17.11
CA ASN A 206 -26.97 -25.50 -17.73
C ASN A 206 -25.86 -25.98 -18.67
N ASN A 207 -25.25 -27.11 -18.35
CA ASN A 207 -24.30 -27.79 -19.20
C ASN A 207 -25.04 -28.80 -20.10
N VAL A 208 -25.29 -28.41 -21.35
CA VAL A 208 -26.03 -29.19 -22.33
C VAL A 208 -25.18 -30.25 -23.05
N SER A 209 -23.93 -30.43 -22.62
CA SER A 209 -23.01 -31.45 -23.15
C SER A 209 -22.87 -32.62 -22.18
N ASN A 210 -22.17 -33.68 -22.61
CA ASN A 210 -21.85 -34.84 -21.78
C ASN A 210 -20.46 -34.76 -21.13
N THR A 211 -19.79 -33.62 -21.23
CA THR A 211 -18.46 -33.36 -20.67
C THR A 211 -18.51 -32.19 -19.70
N VAL A 212 -17.60 -32.14 -18.74
CA VAL A 212 -17.49 -31.03 -17.80
C VAL A 212 -17.21 -29.73 -18.56
N ALA A 213 -17.97 -28.68 -18.23
CA ALA A 213 -17.72 -27.33 -18.69
C ALA A 213 -16.94 -26.52 -17.64
N THR A 214 -16.23 -25.47 -18.08
CA THR A 214 -15.40 -24.62 -17.20
C THR A 214 -15.70 -23.16 -17.46
N ILE A 215 -16.02 -22.43 -16.42
CA ILE A 215 -16.27 -20.99 -16.45
C ILE A 215 -15.26 -20.30 -15.54
N VAL A 216 -14.50 -19.35 -16.08
CA VAL A 216 -13.51 -18.58 -15.33
C VAL A 216 -14.05 -17.20 -15.02
N TYR A 217 -14.16 -16.88 -13.75
CA TYR A 217 -14.45 -15.55 -13.25
C TYR A 217 -13.14 -14.89 -12.81
N THR A 218 -12.84 -13.71 -13.35
CA THR A 218 -11.77 -12.84 -12.86
C THR A 218 -12.39 -11.88 -11.87
N VAL A 219 -11.94 -11.93 -10.62
CA VAL A 219 -12.47 -11.15 -9.50
C VAL A 219 -11.45 -10.09 -9.11
N SER A 220 -11.89 -8.83 -9.05
CA SER A 220 -11.10 -7.67 -8.60
C SER A 220 -11.56 -7.26 -7.21
N PRO A 221 -10.77 -7.49 -6.16
CA PRO A 221 -11.08 -7.10 -4.80
C PRO A 221 -10.71 -5.65 -4.53
N THR A 222 -11.45 -4.98 -3.67
CA THR A 222 -11.12 -3.65 -3.13
C THR A 222 -11.36 -3.67 -1.63
N SER A 223 -10.38 -3.24 -0.83
CA SER A 223 -10.55 -3.19 0.63
C SER A 223 -11.69 -2.27 1.03
N ALA A 224 -12.32 -2.56 2.18
CA ALA A 224 -13.39 -1.73 2.71
C ALA A 224 -12.89 -0.29 3.00
N ALA A 225 -13.84 0.66 3.02
CA ALA A 225 -13.57 2.03 3.44
C ALA A 225 -12.94 2.06 4.86
N PRO A 226 -12.11 3.08 5.19
CA PRO A 226 -11.87 4.30 4.40
C PRO A 226 -10.78 4.19 3.33
N ASN A 227 -9.98 3.12 3.32
CA ASN A 227 -8.76 3.06 2.50
C ASN A 227 -9.05 2.76 1.03
N SER A 228 -10.01 1.87 0.73
CA SER A 228 -10.45 1.49 -0.63
C SER A 228 -9.27 1.11 -1.56
N CYS A 229 -8.29 0.38 -1.03
CA CYS A 229 -7.15 -0.11 -1.79
C CYS A 229 -7.57 -1.26 -2.70
N GLN A 230 -7.26 -1.17 -3.97
CA GLN A 230 -7.55 -2.20 -4.95
C GLN A 230 -6.45 -3.26 -4.91
N GLY A 231 -6.83 -4.52 -4.71
CA GLY A 231 -5.90 -5.64 -4.77
C GLY A 231 -5.79 -6.23 -6.18
N ASN A 232 -4.80 -7.10 -6.37
CA ASN A 232 -4.60 -7.80 -7.62
C ASN A 232 -5.78 -8.74 -7.91
N PRO A 233 -6.26 -8.82 -9.16
CA PRO A 233 -7.31 -9.75 -9.55
C PRO A 233 -6.89 -11.21 -9.32
N PHE A 234 -7.84 -12.03 -8.90
CA PHE A 234 -7.69 -13.50 -8.80
C PHE A 234 -8.82 -14.19 -9.55
N THR A 235 -8.71 -15.52 -9.73
CA THR A 235 -9.69 -16.29 -10.48
C THR A 235 -10.49 -17.24 -9.61
N ILE A 236 -11.80 -17.37 -9.91
CA ILE A 236 -12.65 -18.45 -9.46
C ILE A 236 -13.02 -19.26 -10.72
N THR A 237 -12.55 -20.49 -10.79
CA THR A 237 -12.80 -21.38 -11.93
C THR A 237 -13.90 -22.38 -11.56
N VAL A 238 -15.12 -22.12 -12.01
CA VAL A 238 -16.28 -23.00 -11.75
C VAL A 238 -16.29 -24.12 -12.76
N THR A 239 -16.26 -25.37 -12.27
CA THR A 239 -16.45 -26.56 -13.09
C THR A 239 -17.92 -27.00 -13.00
N VAL A 240 -18.59 -27.17 -14.15
CA VAL A 240 -20.01 -27.53 -14.23
C VAL A 240 -20.11 -28.92 -14.75
N SER A 241 -20.48 -29.87 -13.88
CA SER A 241 -20.69 -31.26 -14.24
C SER A 241 -22.00 -31.41 -15.01
N PRO A 242 -22.05 -32.24 -16.11
CA PRO A 242 -23.29 -32.50 -16.81
C PRO A 242 -24.25 -33.33 -15.95
N GLU A 243 -25.56 -33.22 -16.25
CA GLU A 243 -26.57 -34.10 -15.66
C GLU A 243 -26.56 -35.46 -16.35
N PRO A 244 -26.75 -36.54 -15.60
CA PRO A 244 -27.05 -37.84 -16.20
C PRO A 244 -28.39 -37.79 -16.93
N VAL A 245 -28.40 -38.03 -18.24
CA VAL A 245 -29.61 -38.08 -19.03
C VAL A 245 -29.93 -39.56 -19.32
N VAL A 246 -31.06 -40.01 -18.86
CA VAL A 246 -31.59 -41.35 -19.17
C VAL A 246 -32.85 -41.19 -20.01
N ALA A 247 -32.92 -41.86 -21.16
CA ALA A 247 -34.10 -41.83 -21.99
C ALA A 247 -35.26 -42.55 -21.30
N ASP A 248 -36.48 -42.10 -21.57
CA ASP A 248 -37.69 -42.78 -21.11
C ASP A 248 -37.68 -44.26 -21.55
N GLN A 249 -37.99 -45.13 -20.62
CA GLN A 249 -38.05 -46.56 -20.86
C GLN A 249 -39.49 -46.98 -20.94
N THR A 250 -39.85 -47.64 -22.06
CA THR A 250 -41.18 -48.28 -22.24
C THR A 250 -41.03 -49.77 -22.25
N ARG A 251 -41.90 -50.45 -21.54
CA ARG A 251 -41.96 -51.91 -21.53
C ARG A 251 -43.39 -52.33 -21.70
N THR A 252 -43.58 -53.26 -22.61
CA THR A 252 -44.88 -53.93 -22.80
C THR A 252 -44.86 -55.31 -22.09
N ILE A 253 -45.77 -55.50 -21.20
CA ILE A 253 -45.91 -56.78 -20.47
C ILE A 253 -47.29 -57.32 -20.66
N CYS A 254 -47.47 -58.67 -20.52
CA CYS A 254 -48.80 -59.27 -20.44
C CYS A 254 -49.43 -59.04 -19.08
N SER A 255 -50.76 -59.16 -19.01
CA SER A 255 -51.45 -59.10 -17.70
C SER A 255 -50.83 -60.11 -16.73
N ASP A 256 -50.72 -59.68 -15.48
CA ASP A 256 -50.16 -60.48 -14.37
C ASP A 256 -48.66 -60.83 -14.47
N ALA A 257 -47.90 -60.29 -15.45
CA ALA A 257 -46.47 -60.45 -15.53
C ALA A 257 -45.72 -59.40 -14.67
N PRO A 258 -44.63 -59.76 -13.93
CA PRO A 258 -43.88 -58.83 -13.12
C PRO A 258 -43.10 -57.81 -13.97
N LEU A 259 -42.92 -56.55 -13.50
CA LEU A 259 -42.16 -55.50 -14.20
C LEU A 259 -40.68 -55.84 -14.32
N GLY A 260 -40.13 -56.68 -13.46
CA GLY A 260 -38.76 -57.22 -13.48
C GLY A 260 -37.68 -56.21 -13.21
#